data_b0f8badc664a0960b929b400f3752649
#
_entry.id   b0f8badc664a0960b929b400f3752649
#
_cell.length_a   1.000
_cell.length_b   1.000
_cell.length_c   1.000
_cell.angle_alpha   90.00
_cell.angle_beta   90.00
_cell.angle_gamma   90.00
#
_symmetry.space_group_name_H-M   'P 1'
#
loop_
_entity.id
_entity.type
_entity.pdbx_description
1 polymer ?
#
loop_
_entity_poly.entity_id
_entity_poly.type
_entity_poly.pdbx_seq_one_letter_code
_entity_poly.pdbx_strand_id
1 'polypeptide(L)'
;MYKVKGKPWEYAGVANVENCKTAADVMSAANLDFEVAKCELIAKMPSNSIVEHEGFIFGGNNYVQCPNAYATYRTDYNIPLGIVKERYTPVQNSEAFSFFDDCIGKDRAIWQTAGFFGNGERIFVSAKLPNDIFVNGDPVENYLVFTNSHDGSSGVKILFTPIRVVCQNTLNAAIKTSTNFVSFRHTSSVHDNINIAKEILGICKERVEFVKEQFNILAKKTIKDNEAMKLFGDVILTDKEKDDIISTGHTIQQIINRNYTAIYDANISMKKVNALSEMNNYYYVGVGQREILGTAWGVLNAVSGYYSNVDNAEKTKRMDTLLYGDRSNKIANATNLLMAA
;
A
#
# COMPACT_ATOMS: atom_id res chain seq x y z
N MET A 1 -6.77 -24.15 6.93
CA MET A 1 -7.69 -23.00 7.18
C MET A 1 -6.89 -21.73 7.07
N TYR A 2 -7.31 -20.78 6.22
CA TYR A 2 -6.65 -19.52 6.06
C TYR A 2 -6.82 -18.65 7.32
N LYS A 3 -5.74 -17.94 7.69
CA LYS A 3 -5.76 -16.97 8.80
C LYS A 3 -5.87 -15.58 8.25
N VAL A 4 -6.65 -14.72 8.90
CA VAL A 4 -6.69 -13.30 8.64
C VAL A 4 -5.40 -12.67 9.19
N LYS A 5 -4.67 -11.94 8.34
CA LYS A 5 -3.41 -11.26 8.71
C LYS A 5 -3.60 -9.84 9.24
N GLY A 6 -4.83 -9.36 9.30
CA GLY A 6 -5.15 -8.00 9.68
C GLY A 6 -4.97 -6.99 8.53
N LYS A 7 -5.24 -5.73 8.82
CA LYS A 7 -5.10 -4.63 7.85
C LYS A 7 -3.64 -4.48 7.39
N PRO A 8 -3.35 -3.89 6.22
CA PRO A 8 -1.99 -3.80 5.68
C PRO A 8 -0.98 -3.14 6.62
N TRP A 9 -1.43 -2.22 7.45
CA TRP A 9 -0.62 -1.45 8.39
C TRP A 9 -0.59 -2.04 9.81
N GLU A 10 -1.38 -3.07 10.12
CA GLU A 10 -1.35 -3.73 11.42
C GLU A 10 -0.16 -4.70 11.53
N TYR A 11 0.72 -4.46 12.49
CA TYR A 11 1.83 -5.34 12.85
C TYR A 11 2.20 -5.16 14.33
N ALA A 12 3.01 -6.06 14.87
CA ALA A 12 3.45 -5.96 16.27
C ALA A 12 4.29 -4.69 16.49
N GLY A 13 3.93 -3.89 17.47
CA GLY A 13 4.59 -2.61 17.80
C GLY A 13 3.92 -1.36 17.21
N VAL A 14 2.81 -1.53 16.47
CA VAL A 14 1.96 -0.42 16.06
C VAL A 14 1.05 -0.02 17.22
N ALA A 15 0.91 1.29 17.44
CA ALA A 15 0.01 1.80 18.46
C ALA A 15 -1.45 1.73 18.00
N ASN A 16 -2.32 1.15 18.83
CA ASN A 16 -3.76 1.35 18.71
C ASN A 16 -4.09 2.70 19.35
N VAL A 17 -4.70 3.58 18.55
CA VAL A 17 -4.99 4.97 18.94
C VAL A 17 -6.48 5.31 18.88
N GLU A 18 -7.35 4.29 18.90
CA GLU A 18 -8.81 4.45 18.81
C GLU A 18 -9.39 5.32 19.94
N ASN A 19 -8.74 5.33 21.10
CA ASN A 19 -9.17 6.12 22.25
C ASN A 19 -8.60 7.55 22.28
N CYS A 20 -7.71 7.90 21.35
CA CYS A 20 -7.14 9.24 21.23
C CYS A 20 -8.18 10.21 20.68
N LYS A 21 -8.22 11.42 21.25
CA LYS A 21 -9.17 12.46 20.86
C LYS A 21 -8.55 13.53 19.97
N THR A 22 -7.26 13.72 20.08
CA THR A 22 -6.52 14.77 19.36
C THR A 22 -5.33 14.18 18.61
N ALA A 23 -4.85 14.87 17.58
CA ALA A 23 -3.62 14.55 16.89
C ALA A 23 -2.41 14.44 17.84
N ALA A 24 -2.35 15.30 18.85
CA ALA A 24 -1.30 15.29 19.86
C ALA A 24 -1.33 14.00 20.69
N ASP A 25 -2.52 13.55 21.11
CA ASP A 25 -2.66 12.27 21.84
C ASP A 25 -2.17 11.09 20.98
N VAL A 26 -2.51 11.10 19.68
CA VAL A 26 -2.11 10.05 18.73
C VAL A 26 -0.59 10.04 18.55
N MET A 27 0.03 11.21 18.34
CA MET A 27 1.47 11.31 18.20
C MET A 27 2.20 10.80 19.45
N SER A 28 1.76 11.21 20.63
CA SER A 28 2.34 10.76 21.89
C SER A 28 2.18 9.25 22.10
N ALA A 29 0.98 8.70 21.86
CA ALA A 29 0.70 7.27 22.02
C ALA A 29 1.53 6.39 21.04
N ALA A 30 1.86 6.92 19.87
CA ALA A 30 2.62 6.22 18.83
C ALA A 30 4.13 6.56 18.82
N ASN A 31 4.61 7.37 19.76
CA ASN A 31 5.98 7.90 19.80
C ASN A 31 6.38 8.61 18.48
N LEU A 32 5.48 9.44 17.97
CA LEU A 32 5.62 10.19 16.72
C LEU A 32 5.78 11.71 16.96
N ASP A 33 6.02 12.13 18.18
CA ASP A 33 6.23 13.51 18.62
C ASP A 33 7.66 14.05 18.36
N PHE A 34 8.47 13.27 17.65
CA PHE A 34 9.80 13.70 17.21
C PHE A 34 9.76 14.61 15.99
N GLU A 35 10.75 15.50 15.91
CA GLU A 35 11.00 16.35 14.74
C GLU A 35 12.11 15.77 13.88
N VAL A 36 12.07 16.09 12.58
CA VAL A 36 13.08 15.69 11.60
C VAL A 36 13.78 16.91 11.04
N ALA A 37 15.09 16.94 11.17
CA ALA A 37 15.93 17.98 10.60
C ALA A 37 16.85 17.40 9.50
N LYS A 38 17.51 18.32 8.79
CA LYS A 38 18.46 18.01 7.73
C LYS A 38 19.83 18.60 8.10
N CYS A 39 20.88 17.80 7.97
CA CYS A 39 22.25 18.25 8.15
C CYS A 39 23.13 17.83 6.96
N GLU A 40 24.30 18.46 6.84
CA GLU A 40 25.28 18.12 5.83
C GLU A 40 25.80 16.70 5.99
N LEU A 41 25.98 16.00 4.89
CA LEU A 41 26.58 14.67 4.88
C LEU A 41 28.11 14.80 4.69
N ILE A 42 28.85 14.15 5.55
CA ILE A 42 30.32 14.16 5.55
C ILE A 42 30.83 12.74 5.26
N ALA A 43 31.70 12.60 4.28
CA ALA A 43 32.40 11.35 3.99
C ALA A 43 33.73 11.31 4.74
N LYS A 44 34.00 10.17 5.37
CA LYS A 44 35.33 9.89 5.96
C LYS A 44 36.26 9.37 4.86
N MET A 45 37.35 10.09 4.61
CA MET A 45 38.37 9.68 3.65
C MET A 45 39.39 8.75 4.27
N PRO A 46 40.05 7.89 3.46
CA PRO A 46 41.19 7.11 3.93
C PRO A 46 42.33 8.00 4.43
N SER A 47 43.03 7.56 5.47
CA SER A 47 44.03 8.35 6.19
C SER A 47 45.24 8.84 5.37
N ASN A 48 45.42 8.35 4.14
CA ASN A 48 46.58 8.62 3.27
C ASN A 48 46.22 9.39 1.98
N SER A 49 45.06 10.01 1.90
CA SER A 49 44.64 10.71 0.70
C SER A 49 45.06 12.18 0.67
N ILE A 50 46.37 12.42 0.65
CA ILE A 50 46.91 13.68 0.13
C ILE A 50 47.03 13.48 -1.38
N VAL A 51 46.24 14.17 -2.14
CA VAL A 51 46.31 14.17 -3.62
C VAL A 51 46.76 15.54 -4.07
N GLU A 52 47.92 15.57 -4.74
CA GLU A 52 48.39 16.77 -5.43
C GLU A 52 47.88 16.73 -6.87
N HIS A 53 47.11 17.72 -7.25
CA HIS A 53 46.61 17.87 -8.60
C HIS A 53 46.76 19.33 -9.04
N GLU A 54 47.50 19.57 -10.15
CA GLU A 54 47.73 20.90 -10.72
C GLU A 54 48.30 21.94 -9.75
N GLY A 55 49.17 21.50 -8.82
CA GLY A 55 49.79 22.38 -7.82
C GLY A 55 48.92 22.68 -6.61
N PHE A 56 47.75 22.11 -6.51
CA PHE A 56 46.89 22.20 -5.32
C PHE A 56 47.01 20.91 -4.49
N ILE A 57 47.16 21.09 -3.19
CA ILE A 57 47.19 19.99 -2.21
C ILE A 57 45.76 19.80 -1.71
N PHE A 58 45.15 18.67 -2.04
CA PHE A 58 43.85 18.24 -1.52
C PHE A 58 44.11 17.18 -0.44
N GLY A 59 43.76 17.47 0.79
CA GLY A 59 43.89 16.52 1.90
C GLY A 59 44.29 17.18 3.21
N GLY A 60 44.31 16.40 4.26
CA GLY A 60 44.59 16.88 5.63
C GLY A 60 43.42 16.76 6.58
N ASN A 61 42.20 16.81 6.10
CA ASN A 61 41.01 16.45 6.87
C ASN A 61 40.56 15.06 6.47
N ASN A 62 40.43 14.13 7.42
CA ASN A 62 39.86 12.79 7.18
C ASN A 62 38.37 12.84 6.84
N TYR A 63 37.80 14.01 6.75
CA TYR A 63 36.36 14.24 6.52
C TYR A 63 36.16 15.30 5.46
N VAL A 64 35.36 14.98 4.46
CA VAL A 64 35.01 15.88 3.34
C VAL A 64 33.48 15.94 3.20
N GLN A 65 32.97 17.14 3.03
CA GLN A 65 31.54 17.33 2.76
C GLN A 65 31.12 16.70 1.43
N CYS A 66 30.07 15.91 1.44
CA CYS A 66 29.49 15.34 0.22
C CYS A 66 28.66 16.43 -0.49
N PRO A 67 28.98 16.80 -1.74
CA PRO A 67 28.26 17.86 -2.45
C PRO A 67 26.81 17.41 -2.72
N ASN A 68 25.86 18.32 -2.47
CA ASN A 68 24.42 18.11 -2.70
C ASN A 68 23.82 16.89 -1.98
N ALA A 69 24.45 16.40 -0.91
CA ALA A 69 23.97 15.30 -0.09
C ALA A 69 23.79 15.75 1.35
N TYR A 70 22.66 15.41 1.92
CA TYR A 70 22.26 15.75 3.28
C TYR A 70 21.72 14.50 3.97
N ALA A 71 21.95 14.38 5.28
CA ALA A 71 21.29 13.38 6.08
C ALA A 71 20.02 14.00 6.71
N THR A 72 18.92 13.27 6.66
CA THR A 72 17.77 13.52 7.53
C THR A 72 18.00 12.80 8.85
N TYR A 73 17.60 13.39 9.96
CA TYR A 73 17.77 12.79 11.28
C TYR A 73 16.66 13.21 12.25
N ARG A 74 16.39 12.35 13.21
CA ARG A 74 15.52 12.67 14.36
C ARG A 74 16.28 13.57 15.33
N THR A 75 15.65 14.66 15.73
CA THR A 75 16.30 15.66 16.61
C THR A 75 16.37 15.21 18.07
N ASP A 76 15.48 14.32 18.51
CA ASP A 76 15.41 13.81 19.89
C ASP A 76 16.58 12.89 20.26
N TYR A 77 16.99 12.00 19.34
CA TYR A 77 18.08 11.04 19.57
C TYR A 77 19.27 11.20 18.62
N ASN A 78 19.24 12.19 17.73
CA ASN A 78 20.26 12.38 16.68
C ASN A 78 20.47 11.13 15.80
N ILE A 79 19.41 10.37 15.54
CA ILE A 79 19.47 9.15 14.72
C ILE A 79 19.28 9.54 13.26
N PRO A 80 20.24 9.22 12.36
CA PRO A 80 20.07 9.42 10.93
C PRO A 80 18.97 8.51 10.37
N LEU A 81 18.13 9.07 9.49
CA LEU A 81 17.02 8.36 8.87
C LEU A 81 17.30 8.03 7.40
N GLY A 82 17.96 8.92 6.67
CA GLY A 82 18.25 8.70 5.27
C GLY A 82 19.15 9.77 4.66
N ILE A 83 19.41 9.60 3.37
CA ILE A 83 20.23 10.55 2.58
C ILE A 83 19.32 11.17 1.52
N VAL A 84 19.29 12.49 1.53
CA VAL A 84 18.43 13.29 0.63
C VAL A 84 19.25 14.36 -0.11
N LYS A 85 18.65 14.96 -1.11
CA LYS A 85 19.26 16.06 -1.87
C LYS A 85 18.86 17.42 -1.28
N GLU A 86 19.51 18.47 -1.74
CA GLU A 86 19.31 19.86 -1.29
C GLU A 86 17.85 20.29 -1.28
N ARG A 87 17.08 19.98 -2.35
CA ARG A 87 15.67 20.39 -2.51
C ARG A 87 14.69 19.66 -1.61
N TYR A 88 15.14 18.63 -0.88
CA TYR A 88 14.26 17.89 0.03
C TYR A 88 13.85 18.79 1.21
N THR A 89 12.56 18.89 1.46
CA THR A 89 11.99 19.58 2.61
C THR A 89 11.31 18.54 3.50
N PRO A 90 11.77 18.33 4.74
CA PRO A 90 11.09 17.46 5.68
C PRO A 90 9.64 17.94 5.93
N VAL A 91 8.69 17.02 5.91
CA VAL A 91 7.34 17.23 6.41
C VAL A 91 7.29 16.71 7.83
N GLN A 92 6.98 17.57 8.79
CA GLN A 92 6.95 17.19 10.19
C GLN A 92 5.76 16.29 10.49
N ASN A 93 5.91 15.42 11.50
CA ASN A 93 4.83 14.54 11.92
C ASN A 93 3.60 15.33 12.35
N SER A 94 3.80 16.43 13.07
CA SER A 94 2.72 17.34 13.52
C SER A 94 1.89 17.88 12.35
N GLU A 95 2.52 18.21 11.22
CA GLU A 95 1.83 18.69 10.01
C GLU A 95 0.95 17.59 9.39
N ALA A 96 1.49 16.35 9.35
CA ALA A 96 0.77 15.20 8.86
C ALA A 96 -0.50 14.94 9.67
N PHE A 97 -0.40 15.03 10.99
CA PHE A 97 -1.52 14.77 11.90
C PHE A 97 -2.52 15.94 11.93
N SER A 98 -2.06 17.17 11.85
CA SER A 98 -2.92 18.36 11.70
C SER A 98 -3.76 18.29 10.42
N PHE A 99 -3.19 17.76 9.34
CA PHE A 99 -3.91 17.51 8.10
C PHE A 99 -5.13 16.60 8.31
N PHE A 100 -4.99 15.53 9.11
CA PHE A 100 -6.13 14.67 9.44
C PHE A 100 -7.20 15.38 10.25
N ASP A 101 -6.83 16.15 11.27
CA ASP A 101 -7.77 16.94 12.06
C ASP A 101 -8.60 17.89 11.18
N ASP A 102 -7.95 18.48 10.19
CA ASP A 102 -8.60 19.40 9.26
C ASP A 102 -9.47 18.71 8.20
N CYS A 103 -9.02 17.56 7.68
CA CYS A 103 -9.74 16.84 6.61
C CYS A 103 -10.99 16.13 7.11
N ILE A 104 -10.94 15.61 8.32
CA ILE A 104 -11.96 14.74 8.85
C ILE A 104 -12.92 15.52 9.76
N GLY A 105 -12.53 16.75 10.16
CA GLY A 105 -13.23 17.55 11.17
C GLY A 105 -13.13 16.89 12.55
N LYS A 106 -12.94 17.67 13.57
CA LYS A 106 -12.58 17.27 14.94
C LYS A 106 -13.40 16.13 15.58
N ASP A 107 -14.54 15.73 14.95
CA ASP A 107 -15.48 14.75 15.53
C ASP A 107 -15.94 13.65 14.54
N ARG A 108 -15.32 13.51 13.35
CA ARG A 108 -15.84 12.65 12.28
C ARG A 108 -15.01 11.43 11.91
N ALA A 109 -13.74 11.36 12.27
CA ALA A 109 -12.93 10.17 12.10
C ALA A 109 -12.57 9.55 13.42
N ILE A 110 -12.51 8.25 13.41
CA ILE A 110 -11.98 7.47 14.52
C ILE A 110 -10.54 7.12 14.14
N TRP A 111 -9.59 7.67 14.87
CA TRP A 111 -8.20 7.24 14.81
C TRP A 111 -8.13 5.73 15.04
N GLN A 112 -7.34 5.02 14.26
CA GLN A 112 -7.26 3.57 14.40
C GLN A 112 -5.87 3.12 14.82
N THR A 113 -4.89 3.39 13.99
CA THR A 113 -3.51 2.98 14.23
C THR A 113 -2.55 4.04 13.75
N ALA A 114 -1.45 4.20 14.47
CA ALA A 114 -0.35 5.04 14.08
C ALA A 114 0.98 4.37 14.45
N GLY A 115 2.04 4.67 13.72
CA GLY A 115 3.35 4.11 14.01
C GLY A 115 4.40 4.47 12.98
N PHE A 116 5.58 3.89 13.17
CA PHE A 116 6.71 4.09 12.27
C PHE A 116 7.44 2.77 12.00
N PHE A 117 8.19 2.75 10.92
CA PHE A 117 9.08 1.66 10.56
C PHE A 117 10.53 2.06 10.84
N GLY A 118 11.33 1.06 11.26
CA GLY A 118 12.74 1.27 11.62
C GLY A 118 12.89 2.20 12.82
N ASN A 119 13.68 3.26 12.66
CA ASN A 119 13.90 4.30 13.68
C ASN A 119 13.00 5.54 13.51
N GLY A 120 12.07 5.49 12.54
CA GLY A 120 11.25 6.62 12.14
C GLY A 120 11.48 7.03 10.67
N GLU A 121 12.19 6.21 9.89
CA GLU A 121 12.43 6.45 8.47
C GLU A 121 11.13 6.65 7.70
N ARG A 122 10.07 5.95 8.11
CA ARG A 122 8.74 6.06 7.53
C ARG A 122 7.69 6.02 8.62
N ILE A 123 6.75 6.93 8.55
CA ILE A 123 5.61 6.99 9.46
C ILE A 123 4.31 6.73 8.72
N PHE A 124 3.30 6.31 9.46
CA PHE A 124 1.93 6.26 8.97
C PHE A 124 0.92 6.53 10.07
N VAL A 125 -0.26 6.96 9.66
CA VAL A 125 -1.45 7.04 10.48
C VAL A 125 -2.66 6.61 9.68
N SER A 126 -3.57 5.89 10.30
CA SER A 126 -4.84 5.49 9.71
C SER A 126 -6.01 5.96 10.54
N ALA A 127 -7.07 6.38 9.86
CA ALA A 127 -8.33 6.74 10.47
C ALA A 127 -9.49 6.06 9.74
N LYS A 128 -10.44 5.55 10.51
CA LYS A 128 -11.70 5.02 9.99
C LYS A 128 -12.66 6.17 9.69
N LEU A 129 -13.23 6.17 8.49
CA LEU A 129 -14.27 7.11 8.10
C LEU A 129 -15.64 6.69 8.68
N PRO A 130 -16.53 7.65 8.96
CA PRO A 130 -17.77 7.37 9.69
C PRO A 130 -18.79 6.53 8.93
N ASN A 131 -18.68 6.40 7.62
CA ASN A 131 -19.66 5.73 6.80
C ASN A 131 -19.13 4.40 6.26
N ASP A 132 -19.61 3.29 6.83
CA ASP A 132 -19.34 1.97 6.29
C ASP A 132 -20.17 1.73 5.01
N ILE A 133 -19.61 1.01 4.07
CA ILE A 133 -20.29 0.51 2.90
C ILE A 133 -20.88 -0.87 3.24
N PHE A 134 -22.13 -1.12 2.80
CA PHE A 134 -22.74 -2.43 2.88
C PHE A 134 -22.93 -2.98 1.47
N VAL A 135 -22.28 -4.11 1.19
CA VAL A 135 -22.34 -4.81 -0.09
C VAL A 135 -23.23 -6.04 0.08
N ASN A 136 -24.51 -5.93 -0.28
CA ASN A 136 -25.50 -6.98 -0.05
C ASN A 136 -25.51 -7.49 1.41
N GLY A 137 -25.39 -6.55 2.39
CA GLY A 137 -25.33 -6.86 3.81
C GLY A 137 -23.93 -7.14 4.37
N ASP A 138 -22.93 -7.29 3.52
CA ASP A 138 -21.52 -7.53 3.91
C ASP A 138 -20.81 -6.20 4.22
N PRO A 139 -20.35 -5.98 5.45
CA PRO A 139 -19.78 -4.70 5.85
C PRO A 139 -18.37 -4.49 5.30
N VAL A 140 -18.15 -3.29 4.76
CA VAL A 140 -16.85 -2.80 4.27
C VAL A 140 -16.57 -1.45 4.92
N GLU A 141 -15.54 -1.41 5.75
CA GLU A 141 -15.07 -0.19 6.41
C GLU A 141 -14.19 0.64 5.47
N ASN A 142 -14.30 1.95 5.56
CA ASN A 142 -13.51 2.88 4.77
C ASN A 142 -12.43 3.53 5.62
N TYR A 143 -11.21 3.51 5.12
CA TYR A 143 -10.05 4.07 5.80
C TYR A 143 -9.38 5.15 4.98
N LEU A 144 -8.91 6.16 5.68
CA LEU A 144 -7.94 7.12 5.20
C LEU A 144 -6.59 6.76 5.82
N VAL A 145 -5.57 6.63 4.98
CA VAL A 145 -4.20 6.30 5.41
C VAL A 145 -3.25 7.37 4.90
N PHE A 146 -2.51 7.97 5.82
CA PHE A 146 -1.42 8.87 5.52
C PHE A 146 -0.10 8.15 5.72
N THR A 147 0.84 8.32 4.81
CA THR A 147 2.22 7.85 4.95
C THR A 147 3.20 8.94 4.57
N ASN A 148 4.27 9.06 5.33
CA ASN A 148 5.36 9.96 5.08
C ASN A 148 6.70 9.22 5.20
N SER A 149 7.68 9.60 4.39
CA SER A 149 9.01 9.00 4.37
C SER A 149 10.05 10.06 4.67
N HIS A 150 10.75 9.91 5.78
CA HIS A 150 11.83 10.82 6.19
C HIS A 150 13.18 10.44 5.59
N ASP A 151 13.30 9.24 5.03
CA ASP A 151 14.52 8.72 4.39
C ASP A 151 14.67 9.08 2.91
N GLY A 152 13.70 9.81 2.35
CA GLY A 152 13.68 10.15 0.93
C GLY A 152 13.27 9.03 -0.02
N SER A 153 12.91 7.85 0.49
CA SER A 153 12.53 6.69 -0.33
C SER A 153 11.16 6.84 -1.00
N SER A 154 10.30 7.69 -0.46
CA SER A 154 8.94 7.94 -0.95
C SER A 154 8.53 9.39 -0.69
N GLY A 155 7.51 9.86 -1.40
CA GLY A 155 6.82 11.11 -1.07
C GLY A 155 5.78 10.92 0.03
N VAL A 156 5.15 12.02 0.44
CA VAL A 156 3.92 12.01 1.23
C VAL A 156 2.83 11.34 0.40
N LYS A 157 2.09 10.43 0.98
CA LYS A 157 0.96 9.78 0.32
C LYS A 157 -0.26 9.76 1.22
N ILE A 158 -1.42 10.04 0.64
CA ILE A 158 -2.72 9.99 1.29
C ILE A 158 -3.59 9.08 0.46
N LEU A 159 -4.15 8.06 1.09
CA LEU A 159 -4.87 6.98 0.44
C LEU A 159 -6.24 6.79 1.08
N PHE A 160 -7.27 6.65 0.22
CA PHE A 160 -8.55 6.06 0.59
C PHE A 160 -8.54 4.56 0.29
N THR A 161 -8.89 3.72 1.26
CA THR A 161 -8.93 2.27 1.07
C THR A 161 -10.11 1.63 1.81
N PRO A 162 -10.99 0.91 1.09
CA PRO A 162 -12.00 0.08 1.71
C PRO A 162 -11.41 -1.26 2.17
N ILE A 163 -11.84 -1.72 3.34
CA ILE A 163 -11.44 -2.99 3.96
C ILE A 163 -12.69 -3.81 4.28
N ARG A 164 -12.79 -5.01 3.74
CA ARG A 164 -13.89 -5.92 4.09
C ARG A 164 -13.69 -6.46 5.51
N VAL A 165 -14.70 -6.28 6.38
CA VAL A 165 -14.57 -6.54 7.83
C VAL A 165 -14.29 -8.01 8.14
N VAL A 166 -15.00 -8.94 7.53
CA VAL A 166 -14.93 -10.38 7.82
C VAL A 166 -13.54 -10.98 7.61
N CYS A 167 -12.85 -10.57 6.55
CA CYS A 167 -11.57 -11.16 6.14
C CYS A 167 -10.41 -10.18 6.13
N GLN A 168 -10.64 -8.92 6.48
CA GLN A 168 -9.66 -7.83 6.44
C GLN A 168 -8.95 -7.69 5.07
N ASN A 169 -9.66 -8.04 4.00
CA ASN A 169 -9.17 -7.88 2.64
C ASN A 169 -9.10 -6.41 2.27
N THR A 170 -7.96 -5.99 1.73
CA THR A 170 -7.79 -4.66 1.15
C THR A 170 -8.47 -4.62 -0.22
N LEU A 171 -9.48 -3.76 -0.38
CA LEU A 171 -10.24 -3.63 -1.60
C LEU A 171 -9.81 -2.33 -2.30
N ASN A 172 -9.28 -2.44 -3.49
CA ASN A 172 -8.95 -1.29 -4.31
C ASN A 172 -9.96 -1.18 -5.44
N ALA A 173 -10.84 -0.20 -5.32
CA ALA A 173 -11.75 0.14 -6.41
C ALA A 173 -10.95 0.82 -7.52
N ALA A 174 -10.94 0.22 -8.70
CA ALA A 174 -10.34 0.85 -9.87
C ALA A 174 -11.27 1.94 -10.38
N ILE A 175 -10.81 3.17 -10.30
CA ILE A 175 -11.44 4.30 -10.95
C ILE A 175 -10.64 4.57 -12.21
N LYS A 176 -11.27 4.48 -13.38
CA LYS A 176 -10.64 4.62 -14.71
C LYS A 176 -9.73 5.84 -14.91
N THR A 177 -9.80 6.84 -14.04
CA THR A 177 -9.16 8.15 -14.22
C THR A 177 -8.37 8.67 -13.03
N SER A 178 -8.38 8.00 -11.87
CA SER A 178 -7.64 8.49 -10.69
C SER A 178 -7.07 7.35 -9.87
N THR A 179 -5.85 7.56 -9.40
CA THR A 179 -5.23 6.70 -8.37
C THR A 179 -6.02 6.78 -7.06
N ASN A 180 -6.06 5.69 -6.30
CA ASN A 180 -6.69 5.67 -4.97
C ASN A 180 -5.91 6.49 -3.93
N PHE A 181 -4.82 7.11 -4.32
CA PHE A 181 -3.98 7.91 -3.46
C PHE A 181 -3.51 9.18 -4.17
N VAL A 182 -3.21 10.20 -3.36
CA VAL A 182 -2.52 11.41 -3.77
C VAL A 182 -1.10 11.32 -3.24
N SER A 183 -0.12 11.70 -4.06
CA SER A 183 1.29 11.68 -3.67
C SER A 183 1.97 12.99 -3.97
N PHE A 184 2.74 13.49 -3.02
CA PHE A 184 3.51 14.72 -3.13
C PHE A 184 4.99 14.47 -2.86
N ARG A 185 5.85 15.16 -3.61
CA ARG A 185 7.30 15.14 -3.34
C ARG A 185 7.64 16.08 -2.19
N HIS A 186 8.68 15.76 -1.46
CA HIS A 186 9.27 16.60 -0.41
C HIS A 186 10.04 17.76 -1.03
N THR A 187 9.32 18.81 -1.42
CA THR A 187 9.86 20.05 -1.99
C THR A 187 9.25 21.24 -1.26
N SER A 188 9.71 22.46 -1.52
CA SER A 188 9.20 23.68 -0.90
C SER A 188 7.68 23.88 -1.05
N SER A 189 7.06 23.30 -2.08
CA SER A 189 5.61 23.35 -2.30
C SER A 189 4.83 22.24 -1.59
N VAL A 190 5.46 21.38 -0.78
CA VAL A 190 4.80 20.23 -0.15
C VAL A 190 3.65 20.65 0.77
N HIS A 191 3.80 21.76 1.49
CA HIS A 191 2.76 22.30 2.39
C HIS A 191 1.53 22.77 1.63
N ASP A 192 1.72 23.47 0.50
CA ASP A 192 0.61 23.90 -0.37
C ASP A 192 -0.12 22.69 -0.95
N ASN A 193 0.64 21.67 -1.37
CA ASN A 193 0.08 20.43 -1.90
C ASN A 193 -0.72 19.63 -0.85
N ILE A 194 -0.29 19.63 0.41
CA ILE A 194 -1.06 19.04 1.53
C ILE A 194 -2.41 19.77 1.68
N ASN A 195 -2.44 21.10 1.54
CA ASN A 195 -3.69 21.86 1.58
C ASN A 195 -4.61 21.54 0.39
N ILE A 196 -4.07 21.37 -0.81
CA ILE A 196 -4.83 20.92 -2.00
C ILE A 196 -5.41 19.52 -1.78
N ALA A 197 -4.70 18.65 -1.08
CA ALA A 197 -5.22 17.31 -0.76
C ALA A 197 -6.47 17.36 0.12
N LYS A 198 -6.66 18.39 0.94
CA LYS A 198 -7.90 18.61 1.71
C LYS A 198 -9.10 18.80 0.79
N GLU A 199 -8.95 19.54 -0.31
CA GLU A 199 -10.00 19.73 -1.32
C GLU A 199 -10.28 18.42 -2.08
N ILE A 200 -9.23 17.68 -2.45
CA ILE A 200 -9.35 16.37 -3.13
C ILE A 200 -10.07 15.36 -2.22
N LEU A 201 -9.84 15.38 -0.93
CA LEU A 201 -10.50 14.51 0.04
C LEU A 201 -11.93 14.95 0.39
N GLY A 202 -12.29 16.22 0.16
CA GLY A 202 -13.69 16.66 0.14
C GLY A 202 -14.53 15.89 -0.87
N ILE A 203 -13.90 15.34 -1.91
CA ILE A 203 -14.48 14.40 -2.89
C ILE A 203 -14.73 12.99 -2.28
N CYS A 204 -14.26 12.70 -1.06
CA CYS A 204 -14.39 11.38 -0.45
C CYS A 204 -15.84 10.88 -0.33
N LYS A 205 -16.83 11.74 -0.19
CA LYS A 205 -18.23 11.31 -0.14
C LYS A 205 -18.70 10.72 -1.48
N GLU A 206 -18.40 11.40 -2.58
CA GLU A 206 -18.73 10.92 -3.93
C GLU A 206 -17.99 9.61 -4.23
N ARG A 207 -16.77 9.50 -3.74
CA ARG A 207 -15.94 8.30 -3.91
C ARG A 207 -16.47 7.10 -3.13
N VAL A 208 -16.94 7.30 -1.91
CA VAL A 208 -17.56 6.25 -1.09
C VAL A 208 -18.82 5.72 -1.78
N GLU A 209 -19.70 6.61 -2.27
CA GLU A 209 -20.91 6.20 -2.97
C GLU A 209 -20.58 5.49 -4.29
N PHE A 210 -19.61 5.97 -5.06
CA PHE A 210 -19.15 5.31 -6.28
C PHE A 210 -18.62 3.89 -6.02
N VAL A 211 -17.77 3.71 -5.01
CA VAL A 211 -17.22 2.40 -4.61
C VAL A 211 -18.34 1.46 -4.16
N LYS A 212 -19.27 1.96 -3.36
CA LYS A 212 -20.47 1.23 -2.92
C LYS A 212 -21.31 0.73 -4.10
N GLU A 213 -21.54 1.59 -5.08
CA GLU A 213 -22.27 1.22 -6.29
C GLU A 213 -21.55 0.11 -7.06
N GLN A 214 -20.26 0.27 -7.32
CA GLN A 214 -19.45 -0.75 -8.00
C GLN A 214 -19.48 -2.10 -7.27
N PHE A 215 -19.26 -2.11 -5.96
CA PHE A 215 -19.25 -3.35 -5.20
C PHE A 215 -20.62 -4.03 -5.17
N ASN A 216 -21.71 -3.27 -5.10
CA ASN A 216 -23.06 -3.83 -5.19
C ASN A 216 -23.39 -4.38 -6.58
N ILE A 217 -22.86 -3.79 -7.66
CA ILE A 217 -22.95 -4.37 -9.01
C ILE A 217 -22.24 -5.73 -9.03
N LEU A 218 -21.00 -5.81 -8.51
CA LEU A 218 -20.25 -7.06 -8.45
C LEU A 218 -20.93 -8.13 -7.59
N ALA A 219 -21.58 -7.74 -6.50
CA ALA A 219 -22.30 -8.67 -5.63
C ALA A 219 -23.55 -9.29 -6.30
N LYS A 220 -24.18 -8.58 -7.24
CA LYS A 220 -25.34 -9.06 -8.01
C LYS A 220 -24.97 -9.86 -9.25
N LYS A 221 -23.71 -9.73 -9.70
CA LYS A 221 -23.25 -10.37 -10.93
C LYS A 221 -22.81 -11.81 -10.65
N THR A 222 -23.51 -12.76 -11.26
CA THR A 222 -23.17 -14.19 -11.19
C THR A 222 -21.96 -14.51 -12.07
N ILE A 223 -21.04 -15.31 -11.57
CA ILE A 223 -19.82 -15.77 -12.27
C ILE A 223 -19.73 -17.29 -12.14
N LYS A 224 -19.51 -17.98 -13.26
CA LYS A 224 -19.26 -19.43 -13.28
C LYS A 224 -17.81 -19.74 -12.88
N ASP A 225 -17.56 -20.95 -12.40
CA ASP A 225 -16.22 -21.37 -11.94
C ASP A 225 -15.13 -21.24 -13.02
N ASN A 226 -15.45 -21.56 -14.28
CA ASN A 226 -14.50 -21.40 -15.39
C ASN A 226 -14.17 -19.94 -15.69
N GLU A 227 -15.13 -19.04 -15.52
CA GLU A 227 -14.95 -17.58 -15.68
C GLU A 227 -14.11 -17.03 -14.53
N ALA A 228 -14.31 -17.51 -13.30
CA ALA A 228 -13.49 -17.16 -12.15
C ALA A 228 -12.02 -17.61 -12.35
N MET A 229 -11.80 -18.86 -12.80
CA MET A 229 -10.46 -19.38 -13.09
C MET A 229 -9.77 -18.59 -14.21
N LYS A 230 -10.51 -18.22 -15.26
CA LYS A 230 -10.00 -17.38 -16.35
C LYS A 230 -9.53 -16.04 -15.81
N LEU A 231 -10.33 -15.39 -14.95
CA LEU A 231 -9.96 -14.12 -14.34
C LEU A 231 -8.71 -14.23 -13.47
N PHE A 232 -8.54 -15.31 -12.70
CA PHE A 232 -7.31 -15.55 -11.95
C PHE A 232 -6.10 -15.65 -12.88
N GLY A 233 -6.27 -16.29 -14.04
CA GLY A 233 -5.26 -16.30 -15.11
C GLY A 233 -4.94 -14.90 -15.61
N ASP A 234 -5.96 -14.08 -15.91
CA ASP A 234 -5.78 -12.70 -16.39
C ASP A 234 -5.07 -11.78 -15.39
N VAL A 235 -5.17 -12.08 -14.08
CA VAL A 235 -4.47 -11.32 -13.01
C VAL A 235 -3.01 -11.77 -12.85
N ILE A 236 -2.71 -13.06 -13.04
CA ILE A 236 -1.40 -13.65 -12.70
C ILE A 236 -0.49 -13.82 -13.91
N LEU A 237 -1.05 -14.23 -15.04
CA LEU A 237 -0.30 -14.59 -16.25
C LEU A 237 -0.10 -13.37 -17.17
N THR A 238 0.99 -13.39 -17.90
CA THR A 238 1.21 -12.47 -19.03
C THR A 238 0.39 -12.91 -20.24
N ASP A 239 0.16 -12.02 -21.20
CA ASP A 239 -0.57 -12.36 -22.41
C ASP A 239 0.12 -13.51 -23.17
N LYS A 240 1.45 -13.46 -23.28
CA LYS A 240 2.24 -14.54 -23.89
C LYS A 240 1.98 -15.91 -23.21
N GLU A 241 1.99 -15.97 -21.90
CA GLU A 241 1.74 -17.22 -21.18
C GLU A 241 0.31 -17.74 -21.39
N LYS A 242 -0.66 -16.84 -21.52
CA LYS A 242 -2.05 -17.21 -21.87
C LYS A 242 -2.14 -17.76 -23.29
N ASP A 243 -1.44 -17.13 -24.23
CA ASP A 243 -1.36 -17.58 -25.63
C ASP A 243 -0.63 -18.93 -25.72
N ASP A 244 0.45 -19.13 -24.96
CA ASP A 244 1.17 -20.41 -24.90
C ASP A 244 0.28 -21.53 -24.34
N ILE A 245 -0.54 -21.28 -23.31
CA ILE A 245 -1.53 -22.26 -22.80
C ILE A 245 -2.52 -22.68 -23.88
N ILE A 246 -3.07 -21.70 -24.62
CA ILE A 246 -4.06 -21.95 -25.66
C ILE A 246 -3.44 -22.69 -26.85
N SER A 247 -2.27 -22.26 -27.32
CA SER A 247 -1.59 -22.83 -28.49
C SER A 247 -1.13 -24.28 -28.26
N THR A 248 -0.84 -24.62 -27.01
CA THR A 248 -0.48 -26.00 -26.60
C THR A 248 -1.71 -26.88 -26.32
N GLY A 249 -2.93 -26.35 -26.50
CA GLY A 249 -4.18 -27.08 -26.28
C GLY A 249 -4.54 -27.32 -24.80
N HIS A 250 -3.93 -26.56 -23.91
CA HIS A 250 -4.17 -26.67 -22.47
C HIS A 250 -5.13 -25.59 -21.98
N THR A 251 -5.53 -25.69 -20.70
CA THR A 251 -6.45 -24.77 -20.04
C THR A 251 -5.85 -24.23 -18.75
N ILE A 252 -6.32 -23.04 -18.34
CA ILE A 252 -5.94 -22.46 -17.03
C ILE A 252 -6.32 -23.39 -15.88
N GLN A 253 -7.42 -24.13 -16.00
CA GLN A 253 -7.83 -25.11 -15.01
C GLN A 253 -6.79 -26.23 -14.83
N GLN A 254 -6.15 -26.69 -15.91
CA GLN A 254 -5.07 -27.69 -15.82
C GLN A 254 -3.86 -27.12 -15.08
N ILE A 255 -3.50 -25.86 -15.33
CA ILE A 255 -2.42 -25.17 -14.59
C ILE A 255 -2.77 -25.05 -13.10
N ILE A 256 -3.99 -24.63 -12.76
CA ILE A 256 -4.49 -24.52 -11.38
C ILE A 256 -4.43 -25.89 -10.68
N ASN A 257 -4.81 -26.96 -11.38
CA ASN A 257 -4.81 -28.34 -10.88
C ASN A 257 -3.41 -28.99 -10.91
N ARG A 258 -2.36 -28.21 -11.21
CA ARG A 258 -0.96 -28.67 -11.20
C ARG A 258 -0.67 -29.80 -12.18
N ASN A 259 -1.30 -29.79 -13.37
CA ASN A 259 -0.95 -30.68 -14.45
C ASN A 259 0.46 -30.35 -14.97
N TYR A 260 1.42 -31.26 -14.74
CA TYR A 260 2.83 -31.02 -15.06
C TYR A 260 3.07 -30.82 -16.56
N THR A 261 2.37 -31.58 -17.43
CA THR A 261 2.48 -31.45 -18.88
C THR A 261 2.05 -30.06 -19.31
N ALA A 262 0.88 -29.58 -18.88
CA ALA A 262 0.39 -28.27 -19.21
C ALA A 262 1.31 -27.14 -18.69
N ILE A 263 1.87 -27.29 -17.48
CA ILE A 263 2.80 -26.33 -16.90
C ILE A 263 4.10 -26.26 -17.71
N TYR A 264 4.63 -27.43 -18.12
CA TYR A 264 5.87 -27.51 -18.87
C TYR A 264 5.70 -26.98 -20.29
N ASP A 265 4.67 -27.41 -21.01
CA ASP A 265 4.40 -27.01 -22.39
C ASP A 265 4.15 -25.51 -22.53
N ALA A 266 3.42 -24.91 -21.57
CA ALA A 266 3.15 -23.47 -21.54
C ALA A 266 4.25 -22.66 -20.83
N ASN A 267 5.33 -23.31 -20.37
CA ASN A 267 6.48 -22.68 -19.69
C ASN A 267 6.07 -21.78 -18.49
N ILE A 268 5.12 -22.24 -17.66
CA ILE A 268 4.62 -21.49 -16.52
C ILE A 268 5.49 -21.74 -15.27
N SER A 269 5.98 -20.68 -14.66
CA SER A 269 6.77 -20.79 -13.44
C SER A 269 5.96 -21.36 -12.26
N MET A 270 6.58 -22.18 -11.43
CA MET A 270 5.93 -22.76 -10.23
C MET A 270 5.42 -21.70 -9.25
N LYS A 271 6.04 -20.52 -9.21
CA LYS A 271 5.54 -19.39 -8.43
C LYS A 271 4.14 -18.96 -8.90
N LYS A 272 3.92 -18.88 -10.20
CA LYS A 272 2.62 -18.52 -10.78
C LYS A 272 1.59 -19.63 -10.62
N VAL A 273 2.01 -20.88 -10.80
CA VAL A 273 1.16 -22.07 -10.54
C VAL A 273 0.67 -22.05 -9.09
N ASN A 274 1.56 -21.83 -8.13
CA ASN A 274 1.20 -21.74 -6.72
C ASN A 274 0.23 -20.58 -6.47
N ALA A 275 0.47 -19.41 -7.05
CA ALA A 275 -0.42 -18.25 -6.91
C ALA A 275 -1.82 -18.55 -7.46
N LEU A 276 -1.94 -19.14 -8.64
CA LEU A 276 -3.21 -19.52 -9.24
C LEU A 276 -3.95 -20.57 -8.41
N SER A 277 -3.27 -21.63 -7.99
CA SER A 277 -3.86 -22.69 -7.16
C SER A 277 -4.33 -22.15 -5.81
N GLU A 278 -3.54 -21.32 -5.15
CA GLU A 278 -3.90 -20.73 -3.84
C GLU A 278 -5.03 -19.72 -3.97
N MET A 279 -5.05 -18.90 -5.02
CA MET A 279 -6.14 -17.95 -5.28
C MET A 279 -7.45 -18.69 -5.55
N ASN A 280 -7.41 -19.74 -6.37
CA ASN A 280 -8.57 -20.59 -6.61
C ASN A 280 -9.04 -21.30 -5.33
N ASN A 281 -8.11 -21.84 -4.53
CA ASN A 281 -8.46 -22.46 -3.25
C ASN A 281 -9.08 -21.44 -2.27
N TYR A 282 -8.54 -20.20 -2.23
CA TYR A 282 -9.10 -19.13 -1.39
C TYR A 282 -10.52 -18.78 -1.82
N TYR A 283 -10.85 -18.84 -3.12
CA TYR A 283 -12.19 -18.59 -3.64
C TYR A 283 -13.24 -19.50 -3.00
N TYR A 284 -12.91 -20.79 -2.79
CA TYR A 284 -13.84 -21.76 -2.21
C TYR A 284 -13.82 -21.80 -0.68
N VAL A 285 -12.65 -21.66 -0.06
CA VAL A 285 -12.48 -21.93 1.39
C VAL A 285 -11.85 -20.78 2.17
N GLY A 286 -11.67 -19.64 1.53
CA GLY A 286 -11.19 -18.42 2.18
C GLY A 286 -12.17 -17.90 3.25
N VAL A 287 -11.64 -17.10 4.17
CA VAL A 287 -12.46 -16.52 5.23
C VAL A 287 -13.54 -15.62 4.62
N GLY A 288 -14.81 -15.88 4.96
CA GLY A 288 -15.97 -15.15 4.48
C GLY A 288 -16.29 -15.35 2.98
N GLN A 289 -15.71 -16.35 2.30
CA GLN A 289 -15.97 -16.60 0.88
C GLN A 289 -17.28 -17.37 0.63
N ARG A 290 -17.67 -18.24 1.56
CA ARG A 290 -18.83 -19.14 1.36
C ARG A 290 -20.11 -18.41 1.01
N GLU A 291 -20.34 -17.24 1.61
CA GLU A 291 -21.58 -16.45 1.46
C GLU A 291 -21.63 -15.65 0.16
N ILE A 292 -20.49 -15.47 -0.50
CA ILE A 292 -20.35 -14.67 -1.73
C ILE A 292 -19.86 -15.51 -2.91
N LEU A 293 -19.77 -16.82 -2.74
CA LEU A 293 -19.36 -17.75 -3.79
C LEU A 293 -20.31 -17.67 -5.00
N GLY A 294 -19.78 -17.81 -6.20
CA GLY A 294 -20.56 -17.72 -7.44
C GLY A 294 -20.90 -16.28 -7.88
N THR A 295 -20.35 -15.27 -7.22
CA THR A 295 -20.52 -13.86 -7.58
C THR A 295 -19.20 -13.21 -8.00
N ALA A 296 -19.28 -12.13 -8.80
CA ALA A 296 -18.10 -11.33 -9.14
C ALA A 296 -17.46 -10.70 -7.88
N TRP A 297 -18.26 -10.39 -6.86
CA TRP A 297 -17.78 -9.97 -5.55
C TRP A 297 -16.94 -11.05 -4.87
N GLY A 298 -17.36 -12.32 -4.94
CA GLY A 298 -16.59 -13.46 -4.44
C GLY A 298 -15.25 -13.62 -5.15
N VAL A 299 -15.23 -13.47 -6.47
CA VAL A 299 -14.00 -13.54 -7.27
C VAL A 299 -13.04 -12.41 -6.92
N LEU A 300 -13.53 -11.16 -6.82
CA LEU A 300 -12.70 -10.03 -6.37
C LEU A 300 -12.12 -10.26 -4.97
N ASN A 301 -12.93 -10.78 -4.04
CA ASN A 301 -12.48 -11.08 -2.69
C ASN A 301 -11.51 -12.26 -2.64
N ALA A 302 -11.54 -13.19 -3.59
CA ALA A 302 -10.52 -14.25 -3.71
C ALA A 302 -9.17 -13.67 -4.13
N VAL A 303 -9.15 -12.78 -5.12
CA VAL A 303 -7.93 -12.08 -5.55
C VAL A 303 -7.36 -11.24 -4.40
N SER A 304 -8.19 -10.39 -3.80
CA SER A 304 -7.76 -9.54 -2.68
C SER A 304 -7.33 -10.35 -1.47
N GLY A 305 -8.07 -11.40 -1.12
CA GLY A 305 -7.77 -12.27 0.00
C GLY A 305 -6.46 -13.04 -0.17
N TYR A 306 -6.16 -13.48 -1.38
CA TYR A 306 -4.87 -14.07 -1.70
C TYR A 306 -3.73 -13.08 -1.38
N TYR A 307 -3.78 -11.86 -1.90
CA TYR A 307 -2.73 -10.87 -1.66
C TYR A 307 -2.69 -10.36 -0.22
N SER A 308 -3.83 -10.26 0.44
CA SER A 308 -3.91 -9.76 1.82
C SER A 308 -3.53 -10.81 2.86
N ASN A 309 -3.91 -12.07 2.67
CA ASN A 309 -3.85 -13.09 3.72
C ASN A 309 -2.99 -14.32 3.39
N VAL A 310 -2.75 -14.62 2.12
CA VAL A 310 -2.01 -15.83 1.69
C VAL A 310 -0.58 -15.48 1.29
N ASP A 311 -0.42 -14.62 0.30
CA ASP A 311 0.89 -14.26 -0.24
C ASP A 311 1.81 -13.66 0.84
N ASN A 312 3.01 -14.23 0.97
CA ASN A 312 3.96 -13.83 2.00
C ASN A 312 4.82 -12.65 1.54
N ALA A 313 4.79 -11.57 2.30
CA ALA A 313 5.72 -10.46 2.20
C ALA A 313 6.13 -10.01 3.59
N GLU A 314 7.32 -9.45 3.70
CA GLU A 314 7.72 -8.68 4.87
C GLU A 314 6.70 -7.59 5.18
N LYS A 315 6.54 -7.24 6.46
CA LYS A 315 5.47 -6.34 6.93
C LYS A 315 5.48 -4.97 6.22
N THR A 316 6.66 -4.36 6.05
CA THR A 316 6.81 -3.08 5.34
C THR A 316 6.44 -3.21 3.86
N LYS A 317 6.95 -4.24 3.18
CA LYS A 317 6.61 -4.54 1.79
C LYS A 317 5.14 -4.89 1.62
N ARG A 318 4.52 -5.56 2.61
CA ARG A 318 3.09 -5.88 2.57
C ARG A 318 2.25 -4.62 2.51
N MET A 319 2.50 -3.64 3.39
CA MET A 319 1.81 -2.37 3.41
C MET A 319 1.97 -1.63 2.07
N ASP A 320 3.20 -1.44 1.62
CA ASP A 320 3.50 -0.72 0.38
C ASP A 320 2.86 -1.35 -0.85
N THR A 321 2.99 -2.67 -0.99
CA THR A 321 2.48 -3.37 -2.18
C THR A 321 0.96 -3.47 -2.21
N LEU A 322 0.30 -3.59 -1.06
CA LEU A 322 -1.16 -3.64 -0.95
C LEU A 322 -1.81 -2.26 -1.10
N LEU A 323 -1.14 -1.19 -0.68
CA LEU A 323 -1.71 0.15 -0.74
C LEU A 323 -1.33 0.90 -2.03
N TYR A 324 -0.09 0.79 -2.49
CA TYR A 324 0.46 1.66 -3.54
C TYR A 324 1.16 0.91 -4.69
N GLY A 325 1.42 -0.39 -4.53
CA GLY A 325 2.28 -1.15 -5.42
C GLY A 325 1.57 -2.21 -6.25
N ASP A 326 2.34 -3.24 -6.64
CA ASP A 326 1.91 -4.28 -7.58
C ASP A 326 0.64 -5.03 -7.14
N ARG A 327 0.52 -5.37 -5.86
CA ARG A 327 -0.67 -6.05 -5.34
C ARG A 327 -1.91 -5.18 -5.44
N SER A 328 -1.79 -3.88 -5.11
CA SER A 328 -2.86 -2.89 -5.31
C SER A 328 -3.32 -2.84 -6.77
N ASN A 329 -2.35 -2.77 -7.69
CA ASN A 329 -2.63 -2.72 -9.13
C ASN A 329 -3.33 -4.00 -9.62
N LYS A 330 -2.94 -5.16 -9.12
CA LYS A 330 -3.57 -6.45 -9.48
C LYS A 330 -5.01 -6.56 -8.96
N ILE A 331 -5.28 -6.10 -7.75
CA ILE A 331 -6.65 -6.03 -7.19
C ILE A 331 -7.49 -5.05 -8.02
N ALA A 332 -6.96 -3.88 -8.36
CA ALA A 332 -7.63 -2.89 -9.19
C ALA A 332 -7.90 -3.43 -10.61
N ASN A 333 -6.94 -4.15 -11.22
CA ASN A 333 -7.14 -4.80 -12.51
C ASN A 333 -8.24 -5.85 -12.46
N ALA A 334 -8.29 -6.68 -11.42
CA ALA A 334 -9.37 -7.64 -11.23
C ALA A 334 -10.75 -6.96 -11.15
N THR A 335 -10.84 -5.82 -10.44
CA THR A 335 -12.07 -5.01 -10.37
C THR A 335 -12.49 -4.54 -11.77
N ASN A 336 -11.55 -4.00 -12.57
CA ASN A 336 -11.83 -3.53 -13.93
C ASN A 336 -12.31 -4.66 -14.84
N LEU A 337 -11.63 -5.81 -14.80
CA LEU A 337 -12.01 -6.99 -15.60
C LEU A 337 -13.43 -7.47 -15.24
N LEU A 338 -13.75 -7.51 -13.95
CA LEU A 338 -15.07 -7.93 -13.47
C LEU A 338 -16.18 -6.92 -13.81
N MET A 339 -15.87 -5.63 -13.88
CA MET A 339 -16.83 -4.60 -14.28
C MET A 339 -17.04 -4.56 -15.79
N ALA A 340 -16.06 -4.98 -16.60
CA ALA A 340 -16.15 -4.98 -18.06
C ALA A 340 -16.78 -6.25 -18.63
N ALA A 341 -16.66 -7.38 -17.96
CA ALA A 341 -17.23 -8.66 -18.35
C ALA A 341 -18.75 -8.68 -18.10
#